data_db2f8df6d66f4574425803b66cafc913
#
_entry.id   db2f8df6d66f4574425803b66cafc913
#
_cell.length_a   1.000
_cell.length_b   1.000
_cell.length_c   1.000
_cell.angle_alpha   90.00
_cell.angle_beta   90.00
_cell.angle_gamma   90.00
#
_symmetry.space_group_name_H-M   'P 1'
#
loop_
_entity.id
_entity.type
_entity.pdbx_description
1 polymer ?
#
loop_
_entity_poly.entity_id
_entity_poly.type
_entity_poly.pdbx_seq_one_letter_code
_entity_poly.pdbx_strand_id
1 'polypeptide(L)'
;MTLADASIYSPRAIHDRWAWLPKPNPQATVRLFCFPYAGAGASTFRDWPHSLPANVEVVGIQLPGRENRYTEKKLDRLEDVLKALRNVIAGMSDLPFIFFGHSVGALIAFELTRLLHRDGLRGPRHLVVSGRRAPQSVSADEPMHSMDDAAFLSKLGELNGTPRELLQNAELMKLVMPLLRADFAVAERYVCNDLTPVACPLTAIGGDRDTGVSPNELAAWSAVAGGSFRHEVFPGDHFFIHPSKVQVLALIGAIAGGKASSTQRV
;
A
#
# COMPACT_ATOMS: atom_id res chain seq x y z
N MET A 1 29.92 4.75 23.17
CA MET A 1 28.79 4.00 22.58
C MET A 1 28.55 2.79 23.45
N THR A 2 27.51 2.81 24.26
CA THR A 2 27.17 1.75 25.20
C THR A 2 26.44 0.61 24.46
N LEU A 3 26.57 -0.63 24.94
CA LEU A 3 25.94 -1.84 24.36
C LEU A 3 24.41 -1.73 24.12
N ALA A 4 23.75 -0.75 24.71
CA ALA A 4 22.33 -0.44 24.52
C ALA A 4 22.04 0.16 23.13
N ASP A 5 22.98 0.87 22.50
CA ASP A 5 22.78 1.49 21.18
C ASP A 5 22.88 0.49 20.01
N ALA A 6 23.59 -0.61 20.18
CA ALA A 6 23.75 -1.63 19.13
C ALA A 6 22.47 -2.48 18.92
N SER A 7 21.62 -2.59 19.94
CA SER A 7 20.36 -3.37 19.89
C SER A 7 19.28 -2.69 19.04
N ILE A 8 19.30 -1.35 18.93
CA ILE A 8 18.33 -0.57 18.16
C ILE A 8 18.54 -0.75 16.64
N TYR A 9 19.74 -1.13 16.22
CA TYR A 9 20.12 -1.33 14.82
C TYR A 9 20.25 -2.80 14.42
N SER A 10 19.80 -3.75 15.26
CA SER A 10 19.76 -5.14 14.85
C SER A 10 18.75 -5.32 13.69
N PRO A 11 19.02 -6.17 12.68
CA PRO A 11 18.06 -6.43 11.60
C PRO A 11 16.67 -6.78 12.11
N ARG A 12 16.57 -7.55 13.19
CA ARG A 12 15.29 -7.91 13.83
C ARG A 12 14.54 -6.71 14.39
N ALA A 13 15.22 -5.77 15.07
CA ALA A 13 14.60 -4.57 15.61
C ALA A 13 14.10 -3.61 14.52
N ILE A 14 14.79 -3.57 13.35
CA ILE A 14 14.34 -2.79 12.20
C ILE A 14 13.05 -3.40 11.63
N HIS A 15 12.98 -4.74 11.51
CA HIS A 15 11.79 -5.43 11.01
C HIS A 15 10.59 -5.19 11.92
N ASP A 16 10.77 -5.34 13.23
CA ASP A 16 9.71 -5.16 14.24
C ASP A 16 9.09 -3.76 14.24
N ARG A 17 9.82 -2.73 13.75
CA ARG A 17 9.29 -1.36 13.63
C ARG A 17 8.53 -1.11 12.34
N TRP A 18 8.96 -1.72 11.22
CA TRP A 18 8.40 -1.47 9.89
C TRP A 18 7.36 -2.50 9.46
N ALA A 19 7.39 -3.68 10.06
CA ALA A 19 6.56 -4.82 9.73
C ALA A 19 5.80 -5.29 10.96
N TRP A 20 4.50 -5.17 10.93
CA TRP A 20 3.63 -5.64 11.99
C TRP A 20 2.89 -6.92 11.53
N LEU A 21 2.98 -7.97 12.35
CA LEU A 21 2.32 -9.24 12.14
C LEU A 21 1.10 -9.33 13.07
N PRO A 22 -0.12 -9.09 12.58
CA PRO A 22 -1.32 -9.19 13.42
C PRO A 22 -1.54 -10.59 14.00
N LYS A 23 -1.11 -11.63 13.27
CA LYS A 23 -1.15 -13.02 13.68
C LYS A 23 0.05 -13.76 13.08
N PRO A 24 1.18 -13.84 13.80
CA PRO A 24 2.33 -14.62 13.34
C PRO A 24 1.95 -16.07 13.01
N ASN A 25 2.45 -16.57 11.88
CA ASN A 25 2.10 -17.90 11.39
C ASN A 25 3.37 -18.72 11.01
N PRO A 26 3.91 -19.53 11.92
CA PRO A 26 5.10 -20.36 11.64
C PRO A 26 4.89 -21.41 10.53
N GLN A 27 3.65 -21.72 10.18
CA GLN A 27 3.31 -22.67 9.13
C GLN A 27 2.97 -22.01 7.80
N ALA A 28 3.16 -20.69 7.70
CA ALA A 28 2.92 -19.98 6.46
C ALA A 28 3.84 -20.47 5.34
N THR A 29 3.28 -20.58 4.14
CA THR A 29 4.03 -20.87 2.91
C THR A 29 4.09 -19.68 1.97
N VAL A 30 3.36 -18.61 2.30
CA VAL A 30 3.36 -17.35 1.55
C VAL A 30 3.12 -16.19 2.50
N ARG A 31 3.81 -15.08 2.24
CA ARG A 31 3.66 -13.84 3.00
C ARG A 31 2.91 -12.80 2.17
N LEU A 32 1.98 -12.09 2.78
CA LEU A 32 1.24 -10.99 2.17
C LEU A 32 1.66 -9.68 2.85
N PHE A 33 2.49 -8.89 2.17
CA PHE A 33 2.83 -7.54 2.63
C PHE A 33 1.75 -6.57 2.20
N CYS A 34 1.19 -5.84 3.17
CA CYS A 34 0.09 -4.92 2.98
C CYS A 34 0.55 -3.48 3.24
N PHE A 35 0.46 -2.62 2.22
CA PHE A 35 0.85 -1.21 2.25
C PHE A 35 -0.39 -0.35 2.39
N PRO A 36 -0.52 0.42 3.49
CA PRO A 36 -1.73 1.18 3.78
C PRO A 36 -1.86 2.44 2.91
N TYR A 37 -3.05 3.01 2.90
CA TYR A 37 -3.37 4.30 2.29
C TYR A 37 -2.93 5.48 3.17
N ALA A 38 -3.07 6.72 2.66
CA ALA A 38 -2.67 7.94 3.37
C ALA A 38 -3.34 8.06 4.74
N GLY A 39 -2.56 8.38 5.76
CA GLY A 39 -2.99 8.50 7.16
C GLY A 39 -3.19 7.17 7.89
N ALA A 40 -3.30 6.06 7.17
CA ALA A 40 -3.50 4.75 7.77
C ALA A 40 -2.18 4.11 8.22
N GLY A 41 -2.27 3.23 9.21
CA GLY A 41 -1.17 2.40 9.68
C GLY A 41 -1.40 0.91 9.43
N ALA A 42 -0.50 0.11 9.95
CA ALA A 42 -0.54 -1.35 9.80
C ALA A 42 -1.80 -1.99 10.39
N SER A 43 -2.42 -1.36 11.40
CA SER A 43 -3.64 -1.85 12.04
C SER A 43 -4.85 -1.95 11.11
N THR A 44 -4.83 -1.29 9.95
CA THR A 44 -5.83 -1.43 8.88
C THR A 44 -6.02 -2.89 8.46
N PHE A 45 -4.97 -3.70 8.56
CA PHE A 45 -4.97 -5.11 8.13
C PHE A 45 -5.12 -6.10 9.28
N ARG A 46 -5.50 -5.64 10.49
CA ARG A 46 -5.59 -6.44 11.72
C ARG A 46 -6.41 -7.72 11.55
N ASP A 47 -7.57 -7.60 10.93
CA ASP A 47 -8.54 -8.69 10.83
C ASP A 47 -8.36 -9.58 9.59
N TRP A 48 -7.46 -9.22 8.68
CA TRP A 48 -7.25 -9.92 7.43
C TRP A 48 -6.82 -11.39 7.58
N PRO A 49 -5.97 -11.76 8.57
CA PRO A 49 -5.59 -13.15 8.76
C PRO A 49 -6.77 -14.10 9.06
N HIS A 50 -7.89 -13.56 9.55
CA HIS A 50 -9.06 -14.38 9.88
C HIS A 50 -9.89 -14.81 8.66
N SER A 51 -9.70 -14.14 7.52
CA SER A 51 -10.46 -14.38 6.28
C SER A 51 -9.58 -14.83 5.11
N LEU A 52 -8.29 -15.02 5.33
CA LEU A 52 -7.34 -15.55 4.36
C LEU A 52 -7.06 -17.04 4.61
N PRO A 53 -6.58 -17.78 3.60
CA PRO A 53 -6.16 -19.17 3.78
C PRO A 53 -5.10 -19.32 4.88
N ALA A 54 -5.17 -20.43 5.62
CA ALA A 54 -4.32 -20.70 6.79
C ALA A 54 -2.80 -20.68 6.50
N ASN A 55 -2.40 -20.83 5.25
CA ASN A 55 -1.00 -20.79 4.83
C ASN A 55 -0.50 -19.38 4.47
N VAL A 56 -1.31 -18.34 4.64
CA VAL A 56 -0.95 -16.94 4.37
C VAL A 56 -0.60 -16.22 5.67
N GLU A 57 0.60 -15.65 5.74
CA GLU A 57 1.00 -14.74 6.82
C GLU A 57 0.85 -13.29 6.36
N VAL A 58 0.04 -12.51 7.08
CA VAL A 58 -0.17 -11.08 6.80
C VAL A 58 0.88 -10.24 7.51
N VAL A 59 1.50 -9.33 6.78
CA VAL A 59 2.47 -8.35 7.29
C VAL A 59 1.99 -6.95 6.92
N GLY A 60 1.48 -6.20 7.89
CA GLY A 60 1.14 -4.80 7.72
C GLY A 60 2.39 -3.93 7.74
N ILE A 61 2.58 -3.10 6.73
CA ILE A 61 3.67 -2.13 6.70
C ILE A 61 3.32 -0.92 7.57
N GLN A 62 4.22 -0.58 8.48
CA GLN A 62 4.08 0.53 9.42
C GLN A 62 5.06 1.65 9.08
N LEU A 63 4.59 2.67 8.40
CA LEU A 63 5.40 3.86 8.12
C LEU A 63 5.59 4.72 9.37
N PRO A 64 6.63 5.57 9.45
CA PRO A 64 6.82 6.47 10.59
C PRO A 64 5.75 7.57 10.66
N GLY A 65 5.60 8.17 11.83
CA GLY A 65 4.66 9.27 12.07
C GLY A 65 3.24 8.85 12.42
N ARG A 66 2.98 7.53 12.62
CA ARG A 66 1.65 6.99 12.92
C ARG A 66 1.69 5.84 13.93
N GLU A 67 0.58 5.58 14.60
CA GLU A 67 0.41 4.52 15.58
C GLU A 67 1.58 4.45 16.58
N ASN A 68 2.21 3.29 16.78
CA ASN A 68 3.37 3.10 17.66
C ASN A 68 4.64 3.86 17.23
N ARG A 69 4.63 4.48 16.03
CA ARG A 69 5.74 5.30 15.49
C ARG A 69 5.37 6.78 15.40
N TYR A 70 4.34 7.22 16.11
CA TYR A 70 3.75 8.57 16.00
C TYR A 70 4.79 9.70 16.18
N THR A 71 5.74 9.56 17.09
CA THR A 71 6.75 10.58 17.39
C THR A 71 7.88 10.65 16.35
N GLU A 72 7.96 9.68 15.44
CA GLU A 72 9.01 9.66 14.44
C GLU A 72 8.74 10.66 13.31
N LYS A 73 9.82 11.13 12.68
CA LYS A 73 9.72 12.02 11.52
C LYS A 73 8.96 11.32 10.40
N LYS A 74 7.93 11.97 9.89
CA LYS A 74 7.14 11.54 8.74
C LYS A 74 7.99 11.60 7.47
N LEU A 75 7.79 10.66 6.57
CA LEU A 75 8.43 10.66 5.25
C LEU A 75 7.46 11.26 4.23
N ASP A 76 7.95 12.20 3.43
CA ASP A 76 7.18 12.94 2.41
C ASP A 76 7.75 12.76 0.99
N ARG A 77 8.71 11.85 0.84
CA ARG A 77 9.35 11.48 -0.43
C ARG A 77 9.31 9.98 -0.62
N LEU A 78 8.90 9.55 -1.81
CA LEU A 78 8.81 8.13 -2.15
C LEU A 78 10.16 7.42 -2.04
N GLU A 79 11.24 8.10 -2.48
CA GLU A 79 12.59 7.53 -2.46
C GLU A 79 13.03 7.15 -1.04
N ASP A 80 12.71 7.97 -0.04
CA ASP A 80 13.05 7.70 1.36
C ASP A 80 12.25 6.52 1.91
N VAL A 81 10.97 6.41 1.53
CA VAL A 81 10.11 5.27 1.87
C VAL A 81 10.67 3.98 1.27
N LEU A 82 11.00 4.00 -0.02
CA LEU A 82 11.52 2.84 -0.74
C LEU A 82 12.87 2.39 -0.18
N LYS A 83 13.79 3.33 0.08
CA LYS A 83 15.10 3.05 0.67
C LYS A 83 14.98 2.34 2.02
N ALA A 84 14.04 2.78 2.86
CA ALA A 84 13.80 2.16 4.16
C ALA A 84 13.19 0.76 4.02
N LEU A 85 12.16 0.60 3.18
CA LEU A 85 11.43 -0.64 3.01
C LEU A 85 12.23 -1.73 2.28
N ARG A 86 13.14 -1.36 1.38
CA ARG A 86 13.98 -2.30 0.64
C ARG A 86 14.66 -3.33 1.56
N ASN A 87 15.30 -2.86 2.61
CA ASN A 87 16.03 -3.75 3.54
C ASN A 87 15.06 -4.57 4.42
N VAL A 88 13.91 -3.98 4.78
CA VAL A 88 12.86 -4.68 5.53
C VAL A 88 12.34 -5.87 4.74
N ILE A 89 11.96 -5.63 3.48
CA ILE A 89 11.44 -6.71 2.62
C ILE A 89 12.51 -7.76 2.33
N ALA A 90 13.74 -7.34 2.01
CA ALA A 90 14.85 -8.27 1.76
C ALA A 90 15.10 -9.20 2.96
N GLY A 91 15.04 -8.67 4.18
CA GLY A 91 15.20 -9.45 5.41
C GLY A 91 14.02 -10.36 5.77
N MET A 92 12.86 -10.19 5.10
CA MET A 92 11.64 -10.99 5.30
C MET A 92 11.25 -11.77 4.04
N SER A 93 12.17 -11.98 3.09
CA SER A 93 11.93 -12.66 1.80
C SER A 93 12.30 -14.16 1.82
N ASP A 94 12.36 -14.77 3.01
CA ASP A 94 12.56 -16.21 3.23
C ASP A 94 11.43 -17.06 2.61
N LEU A 95 10.19 -16.58 2.65
CA LEU A 95 9.03 -17.17 1.98
C LEU A 95 8.74 -16.46 0.63
N PRO A 96 8.08 -17.14 -0.34
CA PRO A 96 7.41 -16.45 -1.43
C PRO A 96 6.44 -15.41 -0.89
N PHE A 97 6.32 -14.25 -1.55
CA PHE A 97 5.45 -13.20 -1.04
C PHE A 97 4.64 -12.50 -2.14
N ILE A 98 3.57 -11.86 -1.70
CA ILE A 98 2.65 -11.04 -2.50
C ILE A 98 2.68 -9.63 -1.93
N PHE A 99 2.63 -8.63 -2.79
CA PHE A 99 2.37 -7.26 -2.38
C PHE A 99 0.90 -6.90 -2.62
N PHE A 100 0.29 -6.30 -1.62
CA PHE A 100 -0.98 -5.60 -1.71
C PHE A 100 -0.77 -4.15 -1.26
N GLY A 101 -1.14 -3.19 -2.08
CA GLY A 101 -1.11 -1.78 -1.70
C GLY A 101 -2.40 -1.08 -2.06
N HIS A 102 -2.88 -0.17 -1.19
CA HIS A 102 -4.06 0.64 -1.45
C HIS A 102 -3.69 2.11 -1.54
N SER A 103 -4.17 2.81 -2.57
CA SER A 103 -3.93 4.25 -2.81
C SER A 103 -2.42 4.57 -2.86
N VAL A 104 -1.87 5.41 -1.97
CA VAL A 104 -0.41 5.65 -1.88
C VAL A 104 0.36 4.35 -1.63
N GLY A 105 -0.21 3.42 -0.87
CA GLY A 105 0.38 2.09 -0.66
C GLY A 105 0.54 1.28 -1.94
N ALA A 106 -0.35 1.46 -2.94
CA ALA A 106 -0.22 0.82 -4.25
C ALA A 106 0.99 1.36 -5.03
N LEU A 107 1.23 2.67 -4.96
CA LEU A 107 2.41 3.30 -5.55
C LEU A 107 3.70 2.78 -4.89
N ILE A 108 3.72 2.75 -3.55
CA ILE A 108 4.87 2.25 -2.79
C ILE A 108 5.16 0.79 -3.16
N ALA A 109 4.14 -0.07 -3.20
CA ALA A 109 4.28 -1.48 -3.55
C ALA A 109 4.80 -1.67 -4.98
N PHE A 110 4.30 -0.88 -5.94
CA PHE A 110 4.73 -0.91 -7.34
C PHE A 110 6.20 -0.52 -7.48
N GLU A 111 6.59 0.65 -6.98
CA GLU A 111 7.97 1.13 -7.12
C GLU A 111 8.96 0.29 -6.29
N LEU A 112 8.52 -0.26 -5.14
CA LEU A 112 9.34 -1.19 -4.39
C LEU A 112 9.56 -2.51 -5.15
N THR A 113 8.56 -3.00 -5.88
CA THR A 113 8.72 -4.17 -6.76
C THR A 113 9.80 -3.92 -7.82
N ARG A 114 9.79 -2.74 -8.44
CA ARG A 114 10.80 -2.33 -9.44
C ARG A 114 12.19 -2.18 -8.81
N LEU A 115 12.27 -1.54 -7.64
CA LEU A 115 13.52 -1.38 -6.90
C LEU A 115 14.16 -2.73 -6.54
N LEU A 116 13.36 -3.67 -6.01
CA LEU A 116 13.86 -5.01 -5.68
C LEU A 116 14.38 -5.75 -6.92
N HIS A 117 13.67 -5.66 -8.04
CA HIS A 117 14.11 -6.27 -9.30
C HIS A 117 15.42 -5.65 -9.81
N ARG A 118 15.52 -4.32 -9.84
CA ARG A 118 16.73 -3.59 -10.26
C ARG A 118 17.94 -3.95 -9.42
N ASP A 119 17.74 -4.16 -8.12
CA ASP A 119 18.82 -4.48 -7.18
C ASP A 119 19.13 -5.99 -7.13
N GLY A 120 18.54 -6.82 -8.01
CA GLY A 120 18.73 -8.28 -8.06
C GLY A 120 18.20 -9.00 -6.83
N LEU A 121 17.27 -8.39 -6.08
CA LEU A 121 16.63 -8.97 -4.91
C LEU A 121 15.36 -9.73 -5.31
N ARG A 122 14.94 -10.65 -4.43
CA ARG A 122 13.69 -11.36 -4.62
C ARG A 122 12.50 -10.39 -4.63
N GLY A 123 11.76 -10.34 -5.74
CA GLY A 123 10.53 -9.59 -5.88
C GLY A 123 9.28 -10.38 -5.46
N PRO A 124 8.11 -9.73 -5.39
CA PRO A 124 6.85 -10.41 -5.13
C PRO A 124 6.50 -11.34 -6.29
N ARG A 125 5.87 -12.49 -5.97
CA ARG A 125 5.32 -13.39 -6.98
C ARG A 125 4.04 -12.86 -7.63
N HIS A 126 3.40 -11.85 -7.02
CA HIS A 126 2.22 -11.16 -7.52
C HIS A 126 2.13 -9.77 -6.89
N LEU A 127 1.73 -8.78 -7.67
CA LEU A 127 1.45 -7.42 -7.21
C LEU A 127 -0.05 -7.14 -7.33
N VAL A 128 -0.69 -6.73 -6.23
CA VAL A 128 -2.07 -6.25 -6.22
C VAL A 128 -2.06 -4.76 -5.92
N VAL A 129 -2.47 -3.95 -6.89
CA VAL A 129 -2.64 -2.50 -6.78
C VAL A 129 -4.10 -2.15 -6.63
N SER A 130 -4.45 -1.37 -5.62
CA SER A 130 -5.81 -1.11 -5.20
C SER A 130 -6.08 0.40 -5.10
N GLY A 131 -7.17 0.87 -5.70
CA GLY A 131 -7.61 2.26 -5.59
C GLY A 131 -6.57 3.27 -6.07
N ARG A 132 -5.89 2.95 -7.19
CA ARG A 132 -4.89 3.85 -7.77
C ARG A 132 -4.87 3.75 -9.29
N ARG A 133 -4.80 4.90 -9.95
CA ARG A 133 -4.55 5.00 -11.39
C ARG A 133 -3.14 4.50 -11.72
N ALA A 134 -2.94 4.04 -12.96
CA ALA A 134 -1.64 3.56 -13.42
C ALA A 134 -0.56 4.65 -13.32
N PRO A 135 0.72 4.30 -13.13
CA PRO A 135 1.78 5.25 -12.81
C PRO A 135 2.02 6.30 -13.91
N GLN A 136 1.73 5.98 -15.18
CA GLN A 136 1.83 6.89 -16.32
C GLN A 136 0.63 7.86 -16.44
N SER A 137 -0.44 7.63 -15.70
CA SER A 137 -1.63 8.50 -15.74
C SER A 137 -1.37 9.76 -14.93
N VAL A 138 -1.42 10.91 -15.61
CA VAL A 138 -1.23 12.21 -14.97
C VAL A 138 -2.53 12.64 -14.30
N SER A 139 -2.47 13.09 -13.05
CA SER A 139 -3.60 13.77 -12.42
C SER A 139 -3.70 15.20 -12.92
N ALA A 140 -4.91 15.63 -13.25
CA ALA A 140 -5.21 17.04 -13.52
C ALA A 140 -5.53 17.83 -12.22
N ASP A 141 -5.64 17.13 -11.08
CA ASP A 141 -6.01 17.70 -9.81
C ASP A 141 -4.86 18.53 -9.22
N GLU A 142 -5.22 19.62 -8.55
CA GLU A 142 -4.27 20.40 -7.76
C GLU A 142 -3.71 19.56 -6.60
N PRO A 143 -2.37 19.58 -6.37
CA PRO A 143 -1.76 18.79 -5.32
C PRO A 143 -2.25 19.17 -3.93
N MET A 144 -2.90 18.25 -3.24
CA MET A 144 -3.47 18.48 -1.91
C MET A 144 -2.41 18.82 -0.87
N HIS A 145 -1.21 18.22 -0.96
CA HIS A 145 -0.16 18.45 0.04
C HIS A 145 0.29 19.90 0.16
N SER A 146 0.07 20.73 -0.87
CA SER A 146 0.45 22.14 -0.92
C SER A 146 -0.73 23.12 -0.71
N MET A 147 -1.98 22.64 -0.63
CA MET A 147 -3.16 23.47 -0.35
C MET A 147 -3.07 24.11 1.04
N ASP A 148 -3.75 25.25 1.23
CA ASP A 148 -3.98 25.77 2.59
C ASP A 148 -4.82 24.79 3.43
N ASP A 149 -4.90 25.03 4.73
CA ASP A 149 -5.56 24.09 5.65
C ASP A 149 -7.06 23.97 5.39
N ALA A 150 -7.73 25.04 5.00
CA ALA A 150 -9.17 25.02 4.75
C ALA A 150 -9.51 24.24 3.47
N ALA A 151 -8.78 24.49 2.38
CA ALA A 151 -8.91 23.76 1.12
C ALA A 151 -8.56 22.28 1.30
N PHE A 152 -7.49 21.96 2.04
CA PHE A 152 -7.10 20.60 2.35
C PHE A 152 -8.19 19.84 3.11
N LEU A 153 -8.77 20.45 4.16
CA LEU A 153 -9.86 19.83 4.94
C LEU A 153 -11.12 19.61 4.11
N SER A 154 -11.48 20.59 3.27
CA SER A 154 -12.61 20.45 2.34
C SER A 154 -12.40 19.24 1.41
N LYS A 155 -11.21 19.14 0.80
CA LYS A 155 -10.87 18.05 -0.12
C LYS A 155 -10.83 16.68 0.57
N LEU A 156 -10.32 16.60 1.81
CA LEU A 156 -10.37 15.37 2.60
C LEU A 156 -11.82 14.91 2.87
N GLY A 157 -12.74 15.85 3.09
CA GLY A 157 -14.15 15.54 3.26
C GLY A 157 -14.78 14.90 2.01
N GLU A 158 -14.36 15.35 0.81
CA GLU A 158 -14.83 14.78 -0.46
C GLU A 158 -14.35 13.36 -0.69
N LEU A 159 -13.15 13.01 -0.21
CA LEU A 159 -12.56 11.68 -0.38
C LEU A 159 -13.19 10.59 0.49
N ASN A 160 -14.04 10.93 1.46
CA ASN A 160 -14.72 10.02 2.40
C ASN A 160 -13.80 9.08 3.21
N GLY A 161 -12.49 9.32 3.22
CA GLY A 161 -11.51 8.48 3.92
C GLY A 161 -11.27 8.86 5.38
N THR A 162 -11.74 10.01 5.79
CA THR A 162 -11.60 10.53 7.14
C THR A 162 -12.98 10.62 7.80
N PRO A 163 -13.19 9.99 8.98
CA PRO A 163 -14.45 10.09 9.69
C PRO A 163 -14.89 11.54 9.91
N ARG A 164 -16.18 11.83 9.73
CA ARG A 164 -16.73 13.19 9.86
C ARG A 164 -16.46 13.78 11.25
N GLU A 165 -16.54 12.97 12.28
CA GLU A 165 -16.28 13.35 13.67
C GLU A 165 -14.82 13.81 13.84
N LEU A 166 -13.88 13.17 13.13
CA LEU A 166 -12.47 13.57 13.12
C LEU A 166 -12.28 14.91 12.36
N LEU A 167 -12.89 15.06 11.18
CA LEU A 167 -12.83 16.29 10.39
C LEU A 167 -13.39 17.51 11.15
N GLN A 168 -14.39 17.30 12.00
CA GLN A 168 -15.00 18.34 12.82
C GLN A 168 -14.21 18.66 14.10
N ASN A 169 -13.22 17.86 14.45
CA ASN A 169 -12.39 18.07 15.63
C ASN A 169 -11.07 18.77 15.25
N ALA A 170 -11.05 20.09 15.39
CA ALA A 170 -9.91 20.93 14.99
C ALA A 170 -8.59 20.53 15.70
N GLU A 171 -8.64 20.13 16.98
CA GLU A 171 -7.44 19.75 17.72
C GLU A 171 -6.88 18.42 17.22
N LEU A 172 -7.75 17.44 16.95
CA LEU A 172 -7.30 16.15 16.36
C LEU A 172 -6.79 16.36 14.94
N MET A 173 -7.43 17.21 14.15
CA MET A 173 -6.97 17.52 12.79
C MET A 173 -5.60 18.19 12.78
N LYS A 174 -5.30 19.10 13.69
CA LYS A 174 -3.94 19.65 13.83
C LYS A 174 -2.87 18.60 14.05
N LEU A 175 -3.19 17.51 14.74
CA LEU A 175 -2.27 16.39 14.97
C LEU A 175 -2.12 15.47 13.76
N VAL A 176 -3.19 15.25 13.00
CA VAL A 176 -3.24 14.29 11.88
C VAL A 176 -2.85 14.91 10.54
N MET A 177 -3.19 16.19 10.30
CA MET A 177 -2.90 16.88 9.04
C MET A 177 -1.43 16.82 8.58
N PRO A 178 -0.41 17.00 9.46
CA PRO A 178 0.97 16.89 9.03
C PRO A 178 1.34 15.48 8.50
N LEU A 179 0.69 14.43 9.02
CA LEU A 179 0.84 13.07 8.53
C LEU A 179 0.19 12.89 7.16
N LEU A 180 -1.06 13.33 7.03
CA LEU A 180 -1.80 13.23 5.78
C LEU A 180 -1.07 13.98 4.66
N ARG A 181 -0.62 15.23 4.92
CA ARG A 181 0.13 16.02 3.95
C ARG A 181 1.42 15.32 3.50
N ALA A 182 2.15 14.69 4.42
CA ALA A 182 3.35 13.93 4.08
C ALA A 182 3.02 12.73 3.17
N ASP A 183 1.96 11.98 3.47
CA ASP A 183 1.55 10.83 2.65
C ASP A 183 1.03 11.26 1.27
N PHE A 184 0.27 12.36 1.20
CA PHE A 184 -0.15 12.94 -0.08
C PHE A 184 1.07 13.42 -0.88
N ALA A 185 2.06 14.04 -0.24
CA ALA A 185 3.28 14.47 -0.91
C ALA A 185 4.06 13.30 -1.53
N VAL A 186 4.13 12.14 -0.85
CA VAL A 186 4.70 10.91 -1.41
C VAL A 186 4.02 10.51 -2.72
N ALA A 187 2.69 10.64 -2.78
CA ALA A 187 1.90 10.23 -3.93
C ALA A 187 1.87 11.26 -5.07
N GLU A 188 1.82 12.55 -4.74
CA GLU A 188 1.56 13.64 -5.67
C GLU A 188 2.84 14.21 -6.28
N ARG A 189 3.98 14.10 -5.59
CA ARG A 189 5.31 14.45 -6.14
C ARG A 189 5.88 13.38 -7.07
N TYR A 190 5.23 12.22 -7.13
CA TYR A 190 5.70 11.13 -7.97
C TYR A 190 5.47 11.45 -9.46
N VAL A 191 6.52 11.27 -10.25
CA VAL A 191 6.49 11.34 -11.71
C VAL A 191 7.02 10.02 -12.26
N CYS A 192 6.22 9.36 -13.09
CA CYS A 192 6.64 8.13 -13.75
C CYS A 192 7.56 8.45 -14.93
N ASN A 193 8.86 8.28 -14.75
CA ASN A 193 9.86 8.51 -15.81
C ASN A 193 10.29 7.22 -16.50
N ASP A 194 9.76 6.07 -16.09
CA ASP A 194 10.16 4.76 -16.59
C ASP A 194 8.94 3.83 -16.60
N LEU A 195 8.64 3.26 -17.77
CA LEU A 195 7.53 2.34 -17.99
C LEU A 195 7.98 0.88 -18.07
N THR A 196 9.19 0.56 -17.60
CA THR A 196 9.66 -0.84 -17.53
C THR A 196 8.66 -1.66 -16.72
N PRO A 197 8.10 -2.72 -17.31
CA PRO A 197 7.11 -3.55 -16.62
C PRO A 197 7.68 -4.24 -15.39
N VAL A 198 6.84 -4.45 -14.37
CA VAL A 198 7.20 -5.28 -13.21
C VAL A 198 7.30 -6.74 -13.62
N ALA A 199 8.30 -7.47 -13.11
CA ALA A 199 8.59 -8.85 -13.51
C ALA A 199 7.65 -9.90 -12.87
N CYS A 200 6.44 -9.53 -12.49
CA CYS A 200 5.46 -10.43 -11.87
C CYS A 200 4.06 -10.17 -12.40
N PRO A 201 3.12 -11.12 -12.25
CA PRO A 201 1.70 -10.90 -12.47
C PRO A 201 1.18 -9.71 -11.67
N LEU A 202 0.26 -8.94 -12.29
CA LEU A 202 -0.34 -7.75 -11.70
C LEU A 202 -1.86 -7.83 -11.72
N THR A 203 -2.49 -7.52 -10.60
CA THR A 203 -3.94 -7.34 -10.48
C THR A 203 -4.24 -5.92 -10.03
N ALA A 204 -5.00 -5.15 -10.82
CA ALA A 204 -5.49 -3.84 -10.43
C ALA A 204 -6.94 -3.94 -9.95
N ILE A 205 -7.26 -3.35 -8.78
CA ILE A 205 -8.61 -3.36 -8.23
C ILE A 205 -9.09 -1.97 -7.85
N GLY A 206 -10.39 -1.70 -8.03
CA GLY A 206 -11.00 -0.41 -7.75
C GLY A 206 -12.44 -0.52 -7.28
N GLY A 207 -13.01 0.60 -6.83
CA GLY A 207 -14.43 0.74 -6.48
C GLY A 207 -15.25 1.24 -7.66
N ASP A 208 -16.50 0.78 -7.78
CA ASP A 208 -17.44 1.20 -8.83
C ASP A 208 -17.92 2.66 -8.69
N ARG A 209 -17.72 3.25 -7.51
CA ARG A 209 -18.03 4.64 -7.18
C ARG A 209 -16.80 5.45 -6.76
N ASP A 210 -15.60 4.95 -7.06
CA ASP A 210 -14.37 5.71 -6.85
C ASP A 210 -14.27 6.83 -7.88
N THR A 211 -14.42 8.08 -7.44
CA THR A 211 -14.35 9.26 -8.30
C THR A 211 -12.92 9.62 -8.71
N GLY A 212 -11.92 9.07 -8.03
CA GLY A 212 -10.51 9.31 -8.30
C GLY A 212 -9.86 8.29 -9.24
N VAL A 213 -10.50 7.12 -9.45
CA VAL A 213 -9.95 6.03 -10.26
C VAL A 213 -11.03 5.33 -11.06
N SER A 214 -11.11 5.63 -12.32
CA SER A 214 -12.06 5.00 -13.26
C SER A 214 -11.61 3.57 -13.66
N PRO A 215 -12.54 2.72 -14.17
CA PRO A 215 -12.18 1.41 -14.73
C PRO A 215 -11.13 1.47 -15.85
N ASN A 216 -11.15 2.52 -16.69
CA ASN A 216 -10.14 2.71 -17.74
C ASN A 216 -8.76 3.00 -17.17
N GLU A 217 -8.67 3.75 -16.07
CA GLU A 217 -7.40 4.02 -15.38
C GLU A 217 -6.88 2.78 -14.65
N LEU A 218 -7.77 1.88 -14.21
CA LEU A 218 -7.36 0.54 -13.74
C LEU A 218 -6.83 -0.33 -14.88
N ALA A 219 -7.49 -0.34 -16.03
CA ALA A 219 -7.04 -1.10 -17.20
C ALA A 219 -5.67 -0.63 -17.70
N ALA A 220 -5.35 0.66 -17.55
CA ALA A 220 -4.07 1.25 -17.95
C ALA A 220 -2.85 0.66 -17.22
N TRP A 221 -3.01 -0.02 -16.09
CA TRP A 221 -1.95 -0.78 -15.42
C TRP A 221 -1.36 -1.90 -16.28
N SER A 222 -2.09 -2.35 -17.31
CA SER A 222 -1.61 -3.35 -18.29
C SER A 222 -0.30 -2.94 -18.96
N ALA A 223 -0.07 -1.64 -19.15
CA ALA A 223 1.14 -1.10 -19.79
C ALA A 223 2.44 -1.37 -19.00
N VAL A 224 2.33 -1.60 -17.68
CA VAL A 224 3.48 -1.84 -16.80
C VAL A 224 3.45 -3.23 -16.15
N ALA A 225 2.61 -4.13 -16.64
CA ALA A 225 2.55 -5.52 -16.20
C ALA A 225 3.45 -6.39 -17.10
N GLY A 226 4.51 -6.96 -16.56
CA GLY A 226 5.42 -7.85 -17.28
C GLY A 226 5.02 -9.33 -17.25
N GLY A 227 3.99 -9.66 -16.43
CA GLY A 227 3.36 -10.98 -16.37
C GLY A 227 1.90 -10.91 -16.81
N SER A 228 1.09 -11.88 -16.37
CA SER A 228 -0.36 -11.80 -16.56
C SER A 228 -0.94 -10.58 -15.87
N PHE A 229 -1.90 -9.94 -16.54
CA PHE A 229 -2.63 -8.79 -16.02
C PHE A 229 -4.13 -9.06 -15.97
N ARG A 230 -4.77 -8.58 -14.93
CA ARG A 230 -6.23 -8.46 -14.82
C ARG A 230 -6.61 -7.24 -14.00
N HIS A 231 -7.83 -6.76 -14.18
CA HIS A 231 -8.41 -5.78 -13.28
C HIS A 231 -9.83 -6.22 -12.87
N GLU A 232 -10.22 -5.80 -11.68
CA GLU A 232 -11.56 -6.07 -11.12
C GLU A 232 -12.10 -4.83 -10.42
N VAL A 233 -13.42 -4.64 -10.49
CA VAL A 233 -14.14 -3.53 -9.87
C VAL A 233 -15.10 -4.10 -8.83
N PHE A 234 -15.05 -3.54 -7.62
CA PHE A 234 -15.87 -3.94 -6.48
C PHE A 234 -16.90 -2.86 -6.12
N PRO A 235 -18.01 -3.21 -5.48
CA PRO A 235 -18.94 -2.21 -4.96
C PRO A 235 -18.28 -1.31 -3.92
N GLY A 236 -18.35 0.01 -4.09
CA GLY A 236 -17.83 0.98 -3.11
C GLY A 236 -17.14 2.17 -3.75
N ASP A 237 -16.80 3.14 -2.90
CA ASP A 237 -15.99 4.31 -3.24
C ASP A 237 -14.50 4.00 -3.21
N HIS A 238 -13.65 5.02 -3.04
CA HIS A 238 -12.20 4.85 -2.91
C HIS A 238 -11.81 3.84 -1.81
N PHE A 239 -12.59 3.76 -0.73
CA PHE A 239 -12.35 2.86 0.41
C PHE A 239 -13.11 1.53 0.34
N PHE A 240 -13.47 1.07 -0.88
CA PHE A 240 -14.18 -0.18 -1.14
C PHE A 240 -13.55 -1.40 -0.45
N ILE A 241 -12.28 -1.37 -0.11
CA ILE A 241 -11.58 -2.44 0.62
C ILE A 241 -12.18 -2.73 2.01
N HIS A 242 -12.98 -1.82 2.57
CA HIS A 242 -13.69 -2.02 3.84
C HIS A 242 -15.05 -2.68 3.63
N PRO A 243 -16.02 -2.09 2.86
CA PRO A 243 -17.32 -2.73 2.63
C PRO A 243 -17.21 -4.00 1.78
N SER A 244 -16.32 -4.06 0.82
CA SER A 244 -16.08 -5.24 -0.04
C SER A 244 -14.94 -6.15 0.45
N LYS A 245 -14.57 -6.07 1.74
CA LYS A 245 -13.45 -6.80 2.33
C LYS A 245 -13.48 -8.29 2.03
N VAL A 246 -14.64 -8.92 2.12
CA VAL A 246 -14.80 -10.37 1.89
C VAL A 246 -14.39 -10.74 0.46
N GLN A 247 -14.85 -10.00 -0.53
CA GLN A 247 -14.56 -10.24 -1.94
C GLN A 247 -13.08 -9.97 -2.25
N VAL A 248 -12.52 -8.88 -1.71
CA VAL A 248 -11.10 -8.54 -1.87
C VAL A 248 -10.21 -9.62 -1.27
N LEU A 249 -10.54 -10.14 -0.08
CA LEU A 249 -9.76 -11.20 0.56
C LEU A 249 -9.93 -12.55 -0.14
N ALA A 250 -11.09 -12.84 -0.72
CA ALA A 250 -11.29 -14.04 -1.55
C ALA A 250 -10.39 -13.99 -2.80
N LEU A 251 -10.30 -12.83 -3.47
CA LEU A 251 -9.38 -12.61 -4.60
C LEU A 251 -7.91 -12.81 -4.18
N ILE A 252 -7.48 -12.18 -3.09
CA ILE A 252 -6.11 -12.31 -2.59
C ILE A 252 -5.82 -13.76 -2.18
N GLY A 253 -6.78 -14.45 -1.56
CA GLY A 253 -6.68 -15.87 -1.20
C GLY A 253 -6.50 -16.77 -2.42
N ALA A 254 -7.22 -16.52 -3.51
CA ALA A 254 -7.08 -17.23 -4.78
C ALA A 254 -5.67 -17.02 -5.39
N ILE A 255 -5.16 -15.79 -5.37
CA ILE A 255 -3.80 -15.45 -5.79
C ILE A 255 -2.78 -16.19 -4.93
N ALA A 256 -2.98 -16.22 -3.61
CA ALA A 256 -2.09 -16.90 -2.68
C ALA A 256 -2.07 -18.42 -2.89
N GLY A 257 -3.19 -19.02 -3.28
CA GLY A 257 -3.31 -20.44 -3.59
C GLY A 257 -2.81 -20.84 -4.99
N GLY A 258 -2.30 -19.91 -5.78
CA GLY A 258 -1.88 -20.16 -7.17
C GLY A 258 -3.04 -20.43 -8.14
N LYS A 259 -4.28 -20.20 -7.70
CA LYS A 259 -5.49 -20.35 -8.52
C LYS A 259 -5.85 -19.05 -9.23
N ALA A 260 -4.87 -18.29 -9.69
CA ALA A 260 -5.13 -17.14 -10.55
C ALA A 260 -5.71 -17.69 -11.87
N SER A 261 -7.05 -17.69 -11.95
CA SER A 261 -7.83 -18.20 -13.09
C SER A 261 -7.38 -17.50 -14.36
N SER A 262 -7.04 -18.31 -15.35
CA SER A 262 -7.01 -17.92 -16.75
C SER A 262 -8.45 -17.62 -17.18
N THR A 263 -8.88 -16.37 -17.10
CA THR A 263 -10.14 -15.92 -17.75
C THR A 263 -10.05 -14.41 -17.93
N GLN A 264 -9.92 -14.01 -19.01
CA GLN A 264 -10.42 -13.38 -20.20
C GLN A 264 -9.43 -12.37 -20.79
N ARG A 265 -8.91 -12.72 -21.97
CA ARG A 265 -8.61 -11.73 -23.00
C ARG A 265 -9.97 -11.31 -23.58
N VAL A 266 -10.34 -10.07 -23.44
CA VAL A 266 -11.28 -9.38 -24.32
C VAL A 266 -10.59 -8.18 -24.89
#